data_6d8782590a1ff30cf472d6d3b932736b
#
_entry.id   6d8782590a1ff30cf472d6d3b932736b
#
_cell.length_a   1.000
_cell.length_b   1.000
_cell.length_c   1.000
_cell.angle_alpha   90.00
_cell.angle_beta   90.00
_cell.angle_gamma   90.00
#
_symmetry.space_group_name_H-M   'P 1'
#
loop_
_entity.id
_entity.type
_entity.pdbx_description
1 polymer ?
#
loop_
_entity_poly.entity_id
_entity_poly.type
_entity_poly.pdbx_seq_one_letter_code
_entity_poly.pdbx_strand_id
1 'polypeptide(L)'
;PLTLAKQEGFDEVIYLDARNKDRVEELGSANLFIYKDGVLKTPKLSGSILDGVTRNSVCRIASDLLELQVEETDVYLKDVLEADEVFCSGTAVSVTPVGRITFEDKVFEINQGQMGSVTEKCKETLKAIQREEMDDPFGWIIPVAK
;
A
#
# COMPACT_ATOMS: atom_id res chain seq x y z
N PRO A 1 -15.60 13.73 -0.02
CA PRO A 1 -15.50 12.44 -0.72
C PRO A 1 -15.48 11.24 0.23
N LEU A 2 -14.52 11.16 1.16
CA LEU A 2 -14.40 10.01 2.08
C LEU A 2 -15.63 9.85 2.98
N THR A 3 -16.16 10.96 3.52
CA THR A 3 -17.37 10.93 4.38
C THR A 3 -18.57 10.36 3.62
N LEU A 4 -18.77 10.79 2.37
CA LEU A 4 -19.85 10.29 1.52
C LEU A 4 -19.66 8.79 1.20
N ALA A 5 -18.46 8.40 0.85
CA ALA A 5 -18.15 6.99 0.57
C ALA A 5 -18.41 6.09 1.78
N LYS A 6 -18.05 6.54 2.98
CA LYS A 6 -18.34 5.81 4.23
C LYS A 6 -19.84 5.66 4.49
N GLN A 7 -20.64 6.69 4.16
CA GLN A 7 -22.10 6.60 4.27
C GLN A 7 -22.69 5.58 3.28
N GLU A 8 -22.01 5.34 2.16
CA GLU A 8 -22.40 4.34 1.16
C GLU A 8 -21.82 2.94 1.45
N GLY A 9 -21.09 2.78 2.55
CA GLY A 9 -20.55 1.48 3.00
C GLY A 9 -19.15 1.15 2.53
N PHE A 10 -18.41 2.13 1.98
CA PHE A 10 -17.00 1.95 1.62
C PHE A 10 -16.08 2.28 2.78
N ASP A 11 -14.99 1.54 2.92
CA ASP A 11 -14.00 1.76 3.96
C ASP A 11 -13.09 2.94 3.64
N GLU A 12 -12.73 3.11 2.37
CA GLU A 12 -11.75 4.08 1.92
C GLU A 12 -12.01 4.53 0.47
N VAL A 13 -11.33 5.57 0.05
CA VAL A 13 -11.40 6.13 -1.30
C VAL A 13 -10.00 6.16 -1.92
N ILE A 14 -9.89 5.71 -3.17
CA ILE A 14 -8.67 5.88 -3.97
C ILE A 14 -8.76 7.21 -4.70
N TYR A 15 -7.77 8.07 -4.47
CA TYR A 15 -7.68 9.36 -5.16
C TYR A 15 -6.92 9.24 -6.47
N LEU A 16 -7.46 9.89 -7.49
CA LEU A 16 -6.86 10.00 -8.80
C LEU A 16 -6.32 11.41 -9.02
N ASP A 17 -5.28 11.54 -9.84
CA ASP A 17 -4.71 12.83 -10.21
C ASP A 17 -5.78 13.73 -10.84
N ALA A 18 -5.82 14.98 -10.43
CA ALA A 18 -6.83 15.93 -10.91
C ALA A 18 -6.73 16.24 -12.41
N ARG A 19 -5.54 16.14 -12.99
CA ARG A 19 -5.26 16.40 -14.40
C ARG A 19 -5.31 15.12 -15.23
N ASN A 20 -4.72 14.05 -14.70
CA ASN A 20 -4.68 12.74 -15.34
C ASN A 20 -5.55 11.78 -14.54
N LYS A 21 -6.84 11.74 -14.85
CA LYS A 21 -7.88 11.08 -14.05
C LYS A 21 -7.78 9.56 -13.97
N ASP A 22 -6.85 8.93 -14.66
CA ASP A 22 -6.57 7.50 -14.57
C ASP A 22 -5.28 7.19 -13.81
N ARG A 23 -4.47 8.20 -13.47
CA ARG A 23 -3.30 8.02 -12.62
C ARG A 23 -3.69 8.04 -11.15
N VAL A 24 -3.30 6.99 -10.45
CA VAL A 24 -3.60 6.83 -9.01
C VAL A 24 -2.58 7.61 -8.17
N GLU A 25 -3.05 8.27 -7.13
CA GLU A 25 -2.20 8.94 -6.14
C GLU A 25 -2.08 8.12 -4.86
N GLU A 26 -3.10 8.12 -4.03
CA GLU A 26 -3.10 7.43 -2.74
C GLU A 26 -4.54 7.17 -2.27
N LEU A 27 -4.71 6.49 -1.15
CA LEU A 27 -5.98 6.45 -0.45
C LEU A 27 -6.12 7.69 0.45
N GLY A 28 -7.33 7.94 0.97
CA GLY A 28 -7.58 9.11 1.82
C GLY A 28 -6.73 9.19 3.07
N SER A 29 -6.26 8.06 3.60
CA SER A 29 -5.48 7.98 4.83
C SER A 29 -4.21 7.14 4.72
N ALA A 30 -3.85 6.67 3.52
CA ALA A 30 -2.76 5.70 3.34
C ALA A 30 -2.16 5.74 1.93
N ASN A 31 -0.91 5.30 1.82
CA ASN A 31 -0.24 5.09 0.53
C ASN A 31 -0.70 3.78 -0.11
N LEU A 32 -0.73 3.73 -1.44
CA LEU A 32 -1.15 2.57 -2.21
C LEU A 32 0.04 1.78 -2.73
N PHE A 33 -0.10 0.45 -2.73
CA PHE A 33 0.80 -0.50 -3.37
C PHE A 33 0.03 -1.47 -4.23
N ILE A 34 0.62 -1.86 -5.34
CA ILE A 34 0.15 -2.98 -6.17
C ILE A 34 1.28 -3.97 -6.42
N TYR A 35 0.93 -5.25 -6.46
CA TYR A 35 1.84 -6.30 -6.87
C TYR A 35 1.29 -6.99 -8.10
N LYS A 36 2.11 -7.06 -9.15
CA LYS A 36 1.74 -7.70 -10.41
C LYS A 36 2.99 -8.20 -11.12
N ASP A 37 2.91 -9.40 -11.67
CA ASP A 37 3.97 -10.00 -12.49
C ASP A 37 5.36 -9.95 -11.83
N GLY A 38 5.42 -10.18 -10.54
CA GLY A 38 6.67 -10.20 -9.77
C GLY A 38 7.21 -8.83 -9.37
N VAL A 39 6.50 -7.74 -9.64
CA VAL A 39 6.93 -6.37 -9.33
C VAL A 39 5.98 -5.69 -8.34
N LEU A 40 6.54 -5.15 -7.28
CA LEU A 40 5.81 -4.30 -6.34
C LEU A 40 5.94 -2.84 -6.79
N LYS A 41 4.80 -2.18 -7.02
CA LYS A 41 4.76 -0.79 -7.46
C LYS A 41 4.01 0.09 -6.46
N THR A 42 4.48 1.31 -6.31
CA THR A 42 3.77 2.35 -5.56
C THR A 42 3.88 3.66 -6.33
N PRO A 43 2.87 4.53 -6.29
CA PRO A 43 2.95 5.83 -6.93
C PRO A 43 4.18 6.61 -6.48
N LYS A 44 4.94 7.10 -7.44
CA LYS A 44 6.11 7.96 -7.15
C LYS A 44 5.64 9.23 -6.45
N LEU A 45 6.47 9.74 -5.55
CA LEU A 45 6.15 10.96 -4.83
C LEU A 45 6.03 12.14 -5.80
N SER A 46 4.91 12.82 -5.70
CA SER A 46 4.63 14.10 -6.33
C SER A 46 4.14 15.02 -5.23
N GLY A 47 4.06 16.31 -5.42
CA GLY A 47 3.64 17.22 -4.36
C GLY A 47 2.27 16.95 -3.72
N SER A 48 1.49 16.02 -4.28
CA SER A 48 0.15 15.62 -3.80
C SER A 48 0.12 14.30 -3.02
N ILE A 49 1.24 13.56 -2.99
CA ILE A 49 1.31 12.24 -2.34
C ILE A 49 2.19 12.34 -1.09
N LEU A 50 1.67 11.86 0.04
CA LEU A 50 2.39 11.86 1.30
C LEU A 50 3.59 10.91 1.25
N ASP A 51 4.78 11.43 1.60
CA ASP A 51 5.98 10.63 1.83
C ASP A 51 5.88 9.91 3.18
N GLY A 52 5.11 8.82 3.21
CA GLY A 52 4.82 8.07 4.42
C GLY A 52 6.02 7.29 4.93
N VAL A 53 6.26 7.34 6.25
CA VAL A 53 7.31 6.54 6.90
C VAL A 53 7.06 5.04 6.69
N THR A 54 5.84 4.60 6.89
CA THR A 54 5.44 3.19 6.65
C THR A 54 5.62 2.81 5.18
N ARG A 55 5.29 3.70 4.24
CA ARG A 55 5.52 3.50 2.82
C ARG A 55 7.00 3.20 2.53
N ASN A 56 7.88 4.04 3.05
CA ASN A 56 9.33 3.87 2.84
C ASN A 56 9.84 2.58 3.50
N SER A 57 9.31 2.23 4.68
CA SER A 57 9.63 0.98 5.34
C SER A 57 9.22 -0.24 4.51
N VAL A 58 8.02 -0.22 3.94
CA VAL A 58 7.54 -1.30 3.05
C VAL A 58 8.42 -1.44 1.81
N CYS A 59 8.78 -0.34 1.16
CA CYS A 59 9.69 -0.38 0.01
C CYS A 59 11.03 -1.02 0.37
N ARG A 60 11.61 -0.67 1.50
CA ARG A 60 12.88 -1.22 1.96
C ARG A 60 12.79 -2.69 2.35
N ILE A 61 11.76 -3.08 3.08
CA ILE A 61 11.52 -4.49 3.42
C ILE A 61 11.36 -5.33 2.15
N ALA A 62 10.53 -4.87 1.22
CA ALA A 62 10.29 -5.60 -0.01
C ALA A 62 11.56 -5.77 -0.85
N SER A 63 12.33 -4.70 -1.02
CA SER A 63 13.57 -4.74 -1.80
C SER A 63 14.68 -5.50 -1.10
N ASP A 64 14.98 -5.18 0.16
CA ASP A 64 16.20 -5.62 0.83
C ASP A 64 16.05 -6.98 1.54
N LEU A 65 14.85 -7.30 2.04
CA LEU A 65 14.59 -8.52 2.80
C LEU A 65 13.80 -9.57 2.02
N LEU A 66 12.85 -9.16 1.19
CA LEU A 66 12.03 -10.06 0.38
C LEU A 66 12.58 -10.24 -1.04
N GLU A 67 13.61 -9.52 -1.40
CA GLU A 67 14.28 -9.59 -2.70
C GLU A 67 13.32 -9.37 -3.88
N LEU A 68 12.31 -8.52 -3.68
CA LEU A 68 11.34 -8.15 -4.71
C LEU A 68 11.85 -6.97 -5.54
N GLN A 69 11.50 -6.96 -6.81
CA GLN A 69 11.64 -5.76 -7.62
C GLN A 69 10.62 -4.73 -7.15
N VAL A 70 11.08 -3.55 -6.74
CA VAL A 70 10.24 -2.44 -6.27
C VAL A 70 10.40 -1.26 -7.21
N GLU A 71 9.28 -0.71 -7.66
CA GLU A 71 9.24 0.47 -8.52
C GLU A 71 8.39 1.58 -7.90
N GLU A 72 8.99 2.74 -7.70
CA GLU A 72 8.29 3.98 -7.40
C GLU A 72 8.04 4.69 -8.73
N THR A 73 6.83 4.60 -9.25
CA THR A 73 6.50 4.98 -10.62
C THR A 73 5.07 5.51 -10.73
N ASP A 74 4.67 5.95 -11.91
CA ASP A 74 3.26 6.23 -12.16
C ASP A 74 2.48 4.92 -12.14
N VAL A 75 1.37 4.90 -11.39
CA VAL A 75 0.45 3.77 -11.30
C VAL A 75 -0.90 4.22 -11.82
N TYR A 76 -1.45 3.45 -12.74
CA TYR A 76 -2.73 3.77 -13.36
C TYR A 76 -3.85 2.89 -12.80
N LEU A 77 -5.07 3.40 -12.82
CA LEU A 77 -6.24 2.69 -12.30
C LEU A 77 -6.37 1.30 -12.92
N LYS A 78 -6.11 1.17 -14.23
CA LYS A 78 -6.11 -0.11 -14.91
C LYS A 78 -5.16 -1.12 -14.26
N ASP A 79 -3.96 -0.69 -13.91
CA ASP A 79 -2.96 -1.55 -13.26
C ASP A 79 -3.44 -2.01 -11.88
N VAL A 80 -4.11 -1.12 -11.15
CA VAL A 80 -4.68 -1.45 -9.83
C VAL A 80 -5.79 -2.50 -9.97
N LEU A 81 -6.70 -2.30 -10.91
CA LEU A 81 -7.83 -3.22 -11.11
C LEU A 81 -7.41 -4.61 -11.64
N GLU A 82 -6.26 -4.70 -12.31
CA GLU A 82 -5.70 -5.94 -12.86
C GLU A 82 -4.57 -6.53 -12.00
N ALA A 83 -4.28 -5.95 -10.84
CA ALA A 83 -3.19 -6.40 -9.98
C ALA A 83 -3.48 -7.76 -9.32
N ASP A 84 -2.41 -8.51 -9.05
CA ASP A 84 -2.50 -9.76 -8.28
C ASP A 84 -2.79 -9.49 -6.81
N GLU A 85 -2.19 -8.43 -6.26
CA GLU A 85 -2.43 -7.95 -4.90
C GLU A 85 -2.48 -6.42 -4.89
N VAL A 86 -3.34 -5.87 -4.05
CA VAL A 86 -3.39 -4.44 -3.73
C VAL A 86 -3.40 -4.29 -2.22
N PHE A 87 -2.61 -3.39 -1.70
CA PHE A 87 -2.63 -3.06 -0.28
C PHE A 87 -2.30 -1.59 -0.04
N CYS A 88 -2.55 -1.14 1.16
CA CYS A 88 -2.20 0.20 1.59
C CYS A 88 -1.30 0.17 2.82
N SER A 89 -0.58 1.26 3.02
CA SER A 89 0.29 1.45 4.18
C SER A 89 0.09 2.82 4.81
N GLY A 90 0.14 2.87 6.13
CA GLY A 90 0.05 4.12 6.89
C GLY A 90 0.26 3.86 8.37
N THR A 91 0.41 4.93 9.15
CA THR A 91 0.64 4.83 10.60
C THR A 91 -0.52 4.14 11.31
N ALA A 92 -1.76 4.49 10.96
CA ALA A 92 -2.95 3.93 11.59
C ALA A 92 -3.31 2.52 11.07
N VAL A 93 -3.12 2.30 9.75
CA VAL A 93 -3.55 1.05 9.10
C VAL A 93 -2.44 0.01 9.00
N SER A 94 -1.18 0.38 9.30
CA SER A 94 0.00 -0.45 9.09
C SER A 94 0.07 -0.92 7.62
N VAL A 95 0.04 -2.21 7.37
CA VAL A 95 -0.11 -2.81 6.03
C VAL A 95 -1.45 -3.53 5.99
N THR A 96 -2.34 -3.08 5.12
CA THR A 96 -3.71 -3.61 5.05
C THR A 96 -4.08 -3.95 3.61
N PRO A 97 -4.57 -5.17 3.35
CA PRO A 97 -4.97 -5.57 1.99
C PRO A 97 -6.21 -4.81 1.53
N VAL A 98 -6.27 -4.58 0.22
CA VAL A 98 -7.46 -4.09 -0.48
C VAL A 98 -8.04 -5.26 -1.27
N GLY A 99 -9.14 -5.80 -0.79
CA GLY A 99 -9.77 -7.00 -1.38
C GLY A 99 -10.81 -6.69 -2.44
N ARG A 100 -11.35 -5.47 -2.46
CA ARG A 100 -12.42 -5.10 -3.39
C ARG A 100 -12.39 -3.62 -3.71
N ILE A 101 -12.55 -3.31 -4.98
CA ILE A 101 -12.58 -1.93 -5.50
C ILE A 101 -13.85 -1.75 -6.32
N THR A 102 -14.59 -0.68 -6.08
CA THR A 102 -15.74 -0.30 -6.90
C THR A 102 -15.38 0.91 -7.75
N PHE A 103 -15.58 0.79 -9.05
CA PHE A 103 -15.37 1.87 -10.01
C PHE A 103 -16.47 1.87 -11.07
N GLU A 104 -17.12 3.00 -11.27
CA GLU A 104 -18.25 3.16 -12.23
C GLU A 104 -19.32 2.07 -12.05
N ASP A 105 -19.77 1.84 -10.81
CA ASP A 105 -20.77 0.84 -10.43
C ASP A 105 -20.35 -0.62 -10.68
N LYS A 106 -19.10 -0.87 -11.08
CA LYS A 106 -18.53 -2.20 -11.22
C LYS A 106 -17.68 -2.55 -10.02
N VAL A 107 -17.79 -3.78 -9.56
CA VAL A 107 -17.01 -4.33 -8.45
C VAL A 107 -15.89 -5.20 -9.00
N PHE A 108 -14.66 -4.89 -8.58
CA PHE A 108 -13.46 -5.66 -8.92
C PHE A 108 -12.94 -6.32 -7.64
N GLU A 109 -12.88 -7.64 -7.62
CA GLU A 109 -12.24 -8.37 -6.54
C GLU A 109 -10.74 -8.55 -6.84
N ILE A 110 -9.93 -8.29 -5.82
CA ILE A 110 -8.48 -8.47 -5.87
C ILE A 110 -8.14 -9.71 -5.05
N ASN A 111 -7.45 -10.66 -5.66
CA ASN A 111 -7.03 -11.91 -5.02
C ASN A 111 -8.20 -12.62 -4.31
N GLN A 112 -9.36 -12.67 -4.94
CA GLN A 112 -10.59 -13.28 -4.39
C GLN A 112 -11.01 -12.67 -3.03
N GLY A 113 -10.73 -11.39 -2.82
CA GLY A 113 -11.02 -10.68 -1.58
C GLY A 113 -10.08 -10.99 -0.42
N GLN A 114 -9.02 -11.76 -0.66
CA GLN A 114 -8.12 -12.25 0.40
C GLN A 114 -6.77 -11.54 0.39
N MET A 115 -6.11 -11.53 1.54
CA MET A 115 -4.74 -11.03 1.66
C MET A 115 -3.78 -11.93 0.87
N GLY A 116 -3.00 -11.33 -0.03
CA GLY A 116 -2.00 -12.03 -0.79
C GLY A 116 -0.71 -12.28 -0.01
N SER A 117 0.13 -13.14 -0.54
CA SER A 117 1.38 -13.57 0.12
C SER A 117 2.40 -12.44 0.26
N VAL A 118 2.51 -11.55 -0.71
CA VAL A 118 3.43 -10.40 -0.65
C VAL A 118 2.97 -9.40 0.40
N THR A 119 1.69 -9.08 0.42
CA THR A 119 1.08 -8.23 1.46
C THR A 119 1.34 -8.78 2.85
N GLU A 120 1.10 -10.08 3.04
CA GLU A 120 1.31 -10.76 4.31
C GLU A 120 2.78 -10.71 4.76
N LYS A 121 3.72 -10.98 3.86
CA LYS A 121 5.16 -10.94 4.17
C LYS A 121 5.61 -9.52 4.54
N CYS A 122 5.18 -8.50 3.83
CA CYS A 122 5.47 -7.11 4.17
C CYS A 122 4.93 -6.75 5.56
N LYS A 123 3.69 -7.13 5.84
CA LYS A 123 3.02 -6.88 7.11
C LYS A 123 3.71 -7.57 8.27
N GLU A 124 3.96 -8.87 8.16
CA GLU A 124 4.56 -9.67 9.23
C GLU A 124 6.02 -9.27 9.47
N THR A 125 6.80 -8.97 8.43
CA THR A 125 8.17 -8.50 8.58
C THR A 125 8.24 -7.16 9.28
N LEU A 126 7.40 -6.21 8.90
CA LEU A 126 7.33 -4.91 9.58
C LEU A 126 6.97 -5.06 11.07
N LYS A 127 5.97 -5.88 11.37
CA LYS A 127 5.57 -6.15 12.76
C LYS A 127 6.68 -6.84 13.56
N ALA A 128 7.36 -7.81 12.96
CA ALA A 128 8.44 -8.53 13.62
C ALA A 128 9.60 -7.59 13.99
N ILE A 129 9.96 -6.66 13.11
CA ILE A 129 10.97 -5.62 13.42
C ILE A 129 10.47 -4.72 14.55
N GLN A 130 9.24 -4.22 14.47
CA GLN A 130 8.67 -3.32 15.46
C GLN A 130 8.53 -3.95 16.86
N ARG A 131 8.35 -5.25 16.93
CA ARG A 131 8.23 -6.02 18.18
C ARG A 131 9.54 -6.62 18.66
N GLU A 132 10.62 -6.34 17.96
CA GLU A 132 11.95 -6.92 18.24
C GLU A 132 11.95 -8.46 18.20
N GLU A 133 11.06 -9.05 17.39
CA GLU A 133 10.97 -10.50 17.15
C GLU A 133 11.98 -10.97 16.09
N MET A 134 12.59 -10.04 15.36
CA MET A 134 13.68 -10.26 14.43
C MET A 134 14.67 -9.10 14.50
N ASP A 135 15.87 -9.32 13.97
CA ASP A 135 16.88 -8.26 13.88
C ASP A 135 16.37 -7.08 13.04
N ASP A 136 16.76 -5.88 13.45
CA ASP A 136 16.47 -4.66 12.72
C ASP A 136 17.68 -4.27 11.84
N PRO A 137 17.71 -4.67 10.57
CA PRO A 137 18.83 -4.38 9.69
C PRO A 137 18.88 -2.92 9.24
N PHE A 138 17.85 -2.13 9.55
CA PHE A 138 17.71 -0.74 9.10
C PHE A 138 18.01 0.28 10.20
N GLY A 139 18.12 -0.14 11.45
CA GLY A 139 18.32 0.76 12.59
C GLY A 139 17.09 1.62 12.91
N TRP A 140 15.89 1.07 12.71
CA TRP A 140 14.63 1.77 12.98
C TRP A 140 14.23 1.76 14.46
N ILE A 141 14.71 0.79 15.21
CA ILE A 141 14.41 0.68 16.64
C ILE A 141 15.38 1.55 17.42
N ILE A 142 14.85 2.51 18.13
CA ILE A 142 15.63 3.40 18.99
C ILE A 142 15.31 3.06 20.44
N PRO A 143 16.28 2.51 21.21
CA PRO A 143 16.07 2.25 22.63
C PRO A 143 15.78 3.54 23.39
N VAL A 144 14.75 3.55 24.21
CA VAL A 144 14.46 4.67 25.08
C VAL A 144 15.19 4.45 26.40
N ALA A 145 16.00 5.43 26.83
CA ALA A 145 16.65 5.39 28.13
C ALA A 145 15.61 5.39 29.24
N LYS A 146 15.82 4.51 30.23
CA LYS A 146 14.97 4.43 31.42
C LYS A 146 15.28 5.54 32.41
#